data_123396e6ba9b54f573d441eeaf56a212
#
_entry.id   123396e6ba9b54f573d441eeaf56a212
#
_cell.length_a   1.000
_cell.length_b   1.000
_cell.length_c   1.000
_cell.angle_alpha   90.00
_cell.angle_beta   90.00
_cell.angle_gamma   90.00
#
_symmetry.space_group_name_H-M   'P 1'
#
loop_
_entity.id
_entity.type
_entity.pdbx_description
1 polymer ?
#
loop_
_entity_poly.entity_id
_entity_poly.type
_entity_poly.pdbx_seq_one_letter_code
_entity_poly.pdbx_strand_id
1 'polypeptide(L)'
;MSVQPTEKVYIEILKKIQAIIVEDRLKAGDKLPSERELSDRLNAGRSSVREALRALELLGLIETRRGEGTFIREATGHRLVEVLASFILNDEKARHDLQETRNIVIKDCIELATMRITSLDISKLEKLIQKMEQSAQEINNLCKAFEKNVIQSCGNHLLYRLYVELTGYGSSLKGTDSNWSPEFCKEVLSLLAGKNAQKLTDLLSKQNDALNAIE
;
A
#
# COMPACT_ATOMS: atom_id res chain seq x y z
N MET A 1 25.64 -18.13 -14.64
CA MET A 1 25.96 -18.03 -13.20
C MET A 1 25.08 -19.03 -12.46
N SER A 2 25.68 -20.07 -11.87
CA SER A 2 24.98 -21.10 -11.13
C SER A 2 24.53 -20.51 -9.78
N VAL A 3 23.22 -20.43 -9.56
CA VAL A 3 22.62 -20.05 -8.28
C VAL A 3 23.11 -21.02 -7.22
N GLN A 4 23.69 -20.52 -6.15
CA GLN A 4 24.28 -21.35 -5.08
C GLN A 4 23.19 -22.23 -4.42
N PRO A 5 23.51 -23.46 -3.98
CA PRO A 5 22.54 -24.41 -3.41
C PRO A 5 21.74 -23.85 -2.23
N THR A 6 22.34 -22.94 -1.46
CA THR A 6 21.74 -22.29 -0.27
C THR A 6 20.57 -21.36 -0.62
N GLU A 7 20.63 -20.66 -1.75
CA GLU A 7 19.60 -19.71 -2.18
C GLU A 7 18.31 -20.43 -2.63
N LYS A 8 18.45 -21.59 -3.28
CA LYS A 8 17.32 -22.45 -3.66
C LYS A 8 16.58 -22.99 -2.45
N VAL A 9 17.30 -23.45 -1.43
CA VAL A 9 16.71 -24.00 -0.19
C VAL A 9 15.92 -22.94 0.57
N TYR A 10 16.44 -21.74 0.65
CA TYR A 10 15.80 -20.63 1.34
C TYR A 10 14.46 -20.22 0.71
N ILE A 11 14.44 -20.02 -0.62
CA ILE A 11 13.22 -19.69 -1.36
C ILE A 11 12.17 -20.81 -1.23
N GLU A 12 12.62 -22.06 -1.24
CA GLU A 12 11.75 -23.21 -1.04
C GLU A 12 11.10 -23.20 0.34
N ILE A 13 11.85 -22.88 1.40
CA ILE A 13 11.32 -22.77 2.76
C ILE A 13 10.29 -21.65 2.84
N LEU A 14 10.54 -20.49 2.23
CA LEU A 14 9.57 -19.39 2.18
C LEU A 14 8.25 -19.80 1.53
N LYS A 15 8.32 -20.49 0.38
CA LYS A 15 7.13 -21.00 -0.32
C LYS A 15 6.37 -22.02 0.52
N LYS A 16 7.07 -22.89 1.23
CA LYS A 16 6.46 -23.87 2.11
C LYS A 16 5.79 -23.22 3.33
N ILE A 17 6.40 -22.19 3.92
CA ILE A 17 5.76 -21.40 5.00
C ILE A 17 4.48 -20.73 4.48
N GLN A 18 4.52 -20.18 3.26
CA GLN A 18 3.33 -19.61 2.62
C GLN A 18 2.24 -20.66 2.41
N ALA A 19 2.59 -21.88 2.02
CA ALA A 19 1.63 -22.96 1.88
C ALA A 19 0.97 -23.32 3.22
N ILE A 20 1.73 -23.38 4.33
CA ILE A 20 1.20 -23.58 5.68
C ILE A 20 0.21 -22.49 6.06
N ILE A 21 0.53 -21.21 5.78
CA ILE A 21 -0.39 -20.09 6.05
C ILE A 21 -1.72 -20.27 5.34
N VAL A 22 -1.69 -20.74 4.10
CA VAL A 22 -2.90 -21.00 3.30
C VAL A 22 -3.66 -22.23 3.80
N GLU A 23 -2.97 -23.34 4.06
CA GLU A 23 -3.55 -24.60 4.55
C GLU A 23 -4.22 -24.43 5.92
N ASP A 24 -3.54 -23.76 6.85
CA ASP A 24 -4.03 -23.47 8.20
C ASP A 24 -5.03 -22.29 8.21
N ARG A 25 -5.30 -21.66 7.04
CA ARG A 25 -6.20 -20.50 6.86
C ARG A 25 -5.88 -19.32 7.79
N LEU A 26 -4.61 -19.14 8.05
CA LEU A 26 -4.15 -18.07 8.92
C LEU A 26 -4.33 -16.69 8.27
N LYS A 27 -4.74 -15.71 9.07
CA LYS A 27 -5.01 -14.34 8.67
C LYS A 27 -4.06 -13.37 9.38
N ALA A 28 -4.08 -12.12 8.99
CA ALA A 28 -3.40 -11.06 9.71
C ALA A 28 -3.87 -11.02 11.18
N GLY A 29 -2.92 -10.98 12.09
CA GLY A 29 -3.13 -11.07 13.54
C GLY A 29 -3.03 -12.51 14.09
N ASP A 30 -3.11 -13.54 13.25
CA ASP A 30 -3.00 -14.93 13.71
C ASP A 30 -1.54 -15.30 13.99
N LYS A 31 -1.36 -16.20 14.94
CA LYS A 31 -0.07 -16.71 15.36
C LYS A 31 0.40 -17.80 14.39
N LEU A 32 1.65 -17.68 13.91
CA LEU A 32 2.32 -18.73 13.15
C LEU A 32 2.73 -19.90 14.08
N PRO A 33 2.82 -21.13 13.55
CA PRO A 33 3.45 -22.23 14.25
C PRO A 33 4.88 -21.85 14.70
N SER A 34 5.32 -22.40 15.83
CA SER A 34 6.64 -22.14 16.38
C SER A 34 7.77 -22.59 15.44
N GLU A 35 8.99 -22.05 15.61
CA GLU A 35 10.17 -22.48 14.83
C GLU A 35 10.34 -24.01 14.84
N ARG A 36 10.04 -24.64 15.99
CA ARG A 36 10.12 -26.09 16.16
C ARG A 36 9.08 -26.80 15.30
N GLU A 37 7.83 -26.40 15.41
CA GLU A 37 6.71 -26.98 14.63
C GLU A 37 6.92 -26.78 13.12
N LEU A 38 7.38 -25.57 12.71
CA LEU A 38 7.73 -25.32 11.30
C LEU A 38 8.87 -26.22 10.84
N SER A 39 9.91 -26.39 11.65
CA SER A 39 11.04 -27.28 11.36
C SER A 39 10.56 -28.73 11.14
N ASP A 40 9.68 -29.21 12.01
CA ASP A 40 9.14 -30.55 11.93
C ASP A 40 8.20 -30.71 10.71
N ARG A 41 7.28 -29.77 10.47
CA ARG A 41 6.35 -29.78 9.30
C ARG A 41 7.05 -29.65 7.95
N LEU A 42 8.11 -28.84 7.90
CA LEU A 42 8.85 -28.56 6.66
C LEU A 42 9.97 -29.56 6.38
N ASN A 43 10.27 -30.44 7.32
CA ASN A 43 11.45 -31.30 7.32
C ASN A 43 12.74 -30.50 6.99
N ALA A 44 12.91 -29.36 7.65
CA ALA A 44 14.00 -28.42 7.43
C ALA A 44 14.73 -28.09 8.73
N GLY A 45 16.02 -27.76 8.62
CA GLY A 45 16.82 -27.38 9.79
C GLY A 45 16.28 -26.12 10.48
N ARG A 46 16.30 -26.08 11.83
CA ARG A 46 15.83 -24.92 12.61
C ARG A 46 16.52 -23.61 12.23
N SER A 47 17.83 -23.66 11.90
CA SER A 47 18.57 -22.50 11.44
C SER A 47 17.98 -21.92 10.15
N SER A 48 17.65 -22.78 9.18
CA SER A 48 17.07 -22.37 7.91
C SER A 48 15.64 -21.81 8.06
N VAL A 49 14.83 -22.41 8.95
CA VAL A 49 13.51 -21.88 9.30
C VAL A 49 13.63 -20.51 9.97
N ARG A 50 14.55 -20.34 10.91
CA ARG A 50 14.79 -19.07 11.59
C ARG A 50 15.21 -17.97 10.62
N GLU A 51 16.12 -18.27 9.67
CA GLU A 51 16.52 -17.31 8.64
C GLU A 51 15.34 -16.93 7.73
N ALA A 52 14.50 -17.89 7.35
CA ALA A 52 13.28 -17.61 6.58
C ALA A 52 12.29 -16.72 7.36
N LEU A 53 12.08 -16.99 8.65
CA LEU A 53 11.23 -16.14 9.51
C LEU A 53 11.82 -14.74 9.66
N ARG A 54 13.13 -14.60 9.87
CA ARG A 54 13.80 -13.28 9.91
C ARG A 54 13.61 -12.48 8.63
N ALA A 55 13.67 -13.14 7.49
CA ALA A 55 13.40 -12.45 6.23
C ALA A 55 11.94 -12.03 6.09
N LEU A 56 10.98 -12.90 6.45
CA LEU A 56 9.56 -12.51 6.46
C LEU A 56 9.31 -11.34 7.42
N GLU A 57 10.01 -11.28 8.55
CA GLU A 57 9.95 -10.17 9.51
C GLU A 57 10.58 -8.90 8.94
N LEU A 58 11.74 -9.01 8.25
CA LEU A 58 12.37 -7.90 7.55
C LEU A 58 11.44 -7.34 6.45
N LEU A 59 10.75 -8.23 5.73
CA LEU A 59 9.75 -7.87 4.73
C LEU A 59 8.47 -7.28 5.34
N GLY A 60 8.33 -7.29 6.68
CA GLY A 60 7.14 -6.78 7.36
C GLY A 60 5.90 -7.67 7.23
N LEU A 61 6.06 -8.92 6.77
CA LEU A 61 4.96 -9.88 6.60
C LEU A 61 4.57 -10.56 7.90
N ILE A 62 5.51 -10.65 8.83
CA ILE A 62 5.30 -11.18 10.19
C ILE A 62 5.94 -10.25 11.22
N GLU A 63 5.57 -10.42 12.48
CA GLU A 63 6.20 -9.76 13.62
C GLU A 63 6.44 -10.75 14.75
N THR A 64 7.61 -10.69 15.39
CA THR A 64 7.94 -11.50 16.54
C THR A 64 7.70 -10.70 17.81
N ARG A 65 6.77 -11.18 18.66
CA ARG A 65 6.48 -10.61 19.98
C ARG A 65 7.20 -11.43 21.04
N ARG A 66 8.04 -10.76 21.84
CA ARG A 66 8.87 -11.42 22.84
C ARG A 66 8.01 -12.19 23.85
N GLY A 67 8.22 -13.50 23.95
CA GLY A 67 7.47 -14.38 24.85
C GLY A 67 6.10 -14.83 24.35
N GLU A 68 5.57 -14.22 23.28
CA GLU A 68 4.25 -14.52 22.74
C GLU A 68 4.33 -15.37 21.48
N GLY A 69 5.36 -15.19 20.64
CA GLY A 69 5.57 -15.90 19.39
C GLY A 69 5.57 -14.99 18.17
N THR A 70 5.43 -15.59 17.01
CA THR A 70 5.44 -14.90 15.71
C THR A 70 4.01 -14.80 15.16
N PHE A 71 3.63 -13.63 14.67
CA PHE A 71 2.28 -13.32 14.20
C PHE A 71 2.32 -12.81 12.76
N ILE A 72 1.29 -13.13 11.98
CA ILE A 72 1.11 -12.58 10.63
C ILE A 72 0.70 -11.11 10.76
N ARG A 73 1.37 -10.24 10.01
CA ARG A 73 0.95 -8.84 9.90
C ARG A 73 0.03 -8.64 8.71
N GLU A 74 -0.81 -7.63 8.80
CA GLU A 74 -1.40 -7.08 7.58
C GLU A 74 -0.25 -6.70 6.66
N ALA A 75 -0.31 -7.18 5.42
CA ALA A 75 0.70 -6.87 4.41
C ALA A 75 0.59 -5.39 3.99
N THR A 76 0.88 -4.50 4.92
CA THR A 76 1.14 -3.09 4.69
C THR A 76 2.61 -3.00 4.31
N GLY A 77 2.91 -3.19 3.04
CA GLY A 77 4.24 -3.45 2.47
C GLY A 77 5.32 -2.38 2.64
N HIS A 78 5.15 -1.43 3.56
CA HIS A 78 5.98 -0.24 3.66
C HIS A 78 7.48 -0.49 3.88
N ARG A 79 7.89 -1.51 4.63
CA ARG A 79 9.30 -1.68 4.98
C ARG A 79 10.18 -2.19 3.82
N LEU A 80 9.69 -3.18 3.08
CA LEU A 80 10.39 -3.65 1.88
C LEU A 80 10.38 -2.57 0.79
N VAL A 81 9.24 -1.91 0.65
CA VAL A 81 9.02 -0.81 -0.28
C VAL A 81 10.01 0.32 0.00
N GLU A 82 10.17 0.75 1.26
CA GLU A 82 11.15 1.78 1.66
C GLU A 82 12.60 1.38 1.33
N VAL A 83 12.98 0.14 1.63
CA VAL A 83 14.32 -0.35 1.32
C VAL A 83 14.55 -0.40 -0.19
N LEU A 84 13.63 -0.99 -0.96
CA LEU A 84 13.75 -1.04 -2.42
C LEU A 84 13.71 0.36 -3.03
N ALA A 85 12.86 1.26 -2.53
CA ALA A 85 12.80 2.64 -2.97
C ALA A 85 14.16 3.33 -2.86
N SER A 86 14.86 3.16 -1.73
CA SER A 86 16.19 3.76 -1.53
C SER A 86 17.24 3.27 -2.52
N PHE A 87 17.08 2.10 -3.11
CA PHE A 87 18.00 1.55 -4.12
C PHE A 87 17.58 1.85 -5.56
N ILE A 88 16.27 1.86 -5.83
CA ILE A 88 15.73 1.97 -7.19
C ILE A 88 15.48 3.44 -7.57
N LEU A 89 15.05 4.29 -6.62
CA LEU A 89 14.66 5.67 -6.86
C LEU A 89 15.81 6.67 -6.63
N ASN A 90 17.05 6.24 -6.83
CA ASN A 90 18.22 7.10 -6.64
C ASN A 90 18.41 8.13 -7.75
N ASP A 91 17.78 7.95 -8.91
CA ASP A 91 17.85 8.89 -10.01
C ASP A 91 16.52 9.66 -10.21
N GLU A 92 16.62 10.83 -10.81
CA GLU A 92 15.52 11.75 -11.06
C GLU A 92 14.49 11.14 -12.03
N LYS A 93 14.95 10.39 -13.01
CA LYS A 93 14.08 9.70 -13.98
C LYS A 93 13.20 8.66 -13.30
N ALA A 94 13.77 7.82 -12.43
CA ALA A 94 12.99 6.81 -11.70
C ALA A 94 11.92 7.44 -10.79
N ARG A 95 12.20 8.63 -10.23
CA ARG A 95 11.21 9.38 -9.44
C ARG A 95 10.07 9.90 -10.32
N HIS A 96 10.38 10.44 -11.47
CA HIS A 96 9.39 10.89 -12.44
C HIS A 96 8.52 9.72 -12.91
N ASP A 97 9.13 8.59 -13.31
CA ASP A 97 8.42 7.39 -13.74
C ASP A 97 7.50 6.82 -12.64
N LEU A 98 7.92 6.89 -11.38
CA LEU A 98 7.09 6.53 -10.23
C LEU A 98 5.86 7.44 -10.08
N GLN A 99 6.07 8.75 -10.19
CA GLN A 99 4.98 9.72 -10.09
C GLN A 99 3.97 9.56 -11.23
N GLU A 100 4.45 9.36 -12.44
CA GLU A 100 3.61 9.08 -13.61
C GLU A 100 2.79 7.80 -13.41
N THR A 101 3.44 6.72 -12.99
CA THR A 101 2.77 5.44 -12.71
C THR A 101 1.71 5.58 -11.60
N ARG A 102 2.03 6.30 -10.51
CA ARG A 102 1.09 6.59 -9.44
C ARG A 102 -0.14 7.35 -9.95
N ASN A 103 0.07 8.37 -10.77
CA ASN A 103 -1.01 9.18 -11.35
C ASN A 103 -1.92 8.36 -12.27
N ILE A 104 -1.37 7.44 -13.07
CA ILE A 104 -2.14 6.50 -13.89
C ILE A 104 -3.04 5.63 -12.99
N VAL A 105 -2.46 5.02 -11.95
CA VAL A 105 -3.23 4.16 -11.02
C VAL A 105 -4.32 4.95 -10.30
N ILE A 106 -4.05 6.17 -9.85
CA ILE A 106 -5.05 7.05 -9.21
C ILE A 106 -6.20 7.34 -10.17
N LYS A 107 -5.89 7.71 -11.40
CA LYS A 107 -6.90 8.02 -12.43
C LYS A 107 -7.82 6.82 -12.65
N ASP A 108 -7.28 5.65 -12.90
CA ASP A 108 -8.06 4.43 -13.14
C ASP A 108 -8.89 4.02 -11.91
N CYS A 109 -8.32 4.16 -10.70
CA CYS A 109 -9.06 3.93 -9.46
C CYS A 109 -10.25 4.87 -9.33
N ILE A 110 -10.09 6.15 -9.63
CA ILE A 110 -11.14 7.16 -9.52
C ILE A 110 -12.24 6.94 -10.57
N GLU A 111 -11.88 6.55 -11.79
CA GLU A 111 -12.85 6.17 -12.81
C GLU A 111 -13.72 4.99 -12.34
N LEU A 112 -13.10 3.94 -11.80
CA LEU A 112 -13.82 2.82 -11.21
C LEU A 112 -14.65 3.23 -9.98
N ALA A 113 -14.11 4.11 -9.12
CA ALA A 113 -14.82 4.63 -7.96
C ALA A 113 -16.09 5.36 -8.37
N THR A 114 -16.05 6.19 -9.42
CA THR A 114 -17.23 6.91 -9.92
C THR A 114 -18.39 5.97 -10.27
N MET A 115 -18.08 4.77 -10.76
CA MET A 115 -19.10 3.77 -11.10
C MET A 115 -19.59 2.97 -9.89
N ARG A 116 -18.76 2.78 -8.86
CA ARG A 116 -18.98 1.82 -7.77
C ARG A 116 -19.25 2.45 -6.42
N ILE A 117 -19.00 3.75 -6.26
CA ILE A 117 -19.12 4.45 -4.98
C ILE A 117 -20.55 4.32 -4.42
N THR A 118 -20.63 4.02 -3.14
CA THR A 118 -21.90 3.87 -2.42
C THR A 118 -22.26 5.14 -1.66
N SER A 119 -23.51 5.25 -1.24
CA SER A 119 -23.95 6.35 -0.36
C SER A 119 -23.22 6.36 0.99
N LEU A 120 -22.80 5.18 1.47
CA LEU A 120 -22.02 5.07 2.69
C LEU A 120 -20.60 5.64 2.51
N ASP A 121 -19.99 5.42 1.35
CA ASP A 121 -18.66 5.96 1.04
C ASP A 121 -18.73 7.49 0.91
N ILE A 122 -19.74 8.02 0.21
CA ILE A 122 -20.00 9.47 0.14
C ILE A 122 -20.14 10.06 1.55
N SER A 123 -20.94 9.45 2.43
CA SER A 123 -21.12 9.92 3.80
C SER A 123 -19.81 9.92 4.62
N LYS A 124 -18.92 8.94 4.39
CA LYS A 124 -17.57 8.93 5.01
C LYS A 124 -16.71 10.09 4.50
N LEU A 125 -16.73 10.35 3.19
CA LEU A 125 -15.99 11.45 2.58
C LEU A 125 -16.49 12.82 3.04
N GLU A 126 -17.81 13.00 3.15
CA GLU A 126 -18.43 14.22 3.73
C GLU A 126 -17.95 14.50 5.15
N LYS A 127 -17.90 13.47 6.00
CA LYS A 127 -17.35 13.58 7.37
C LYS A 127 -15.89 14.02 7.40
N LEU A 128 -15.07 13.57 6.44
CA LEU A 128 -13.69 14.02 6.33
C LEU A 128 -13.61 15.49 5.95
N ILE A 129 -14.41 15.96 5.00
CA ILE A 129 -14.52 17.39 4.64
C ILE A 129 -14.92 18.23 5.85
N GLN A 130 -15.95 17.83 6.61
CA GLN A 130 -16.36 18.54 7.83
C GLN A 130 -15.22 18.63 8.86
N LYS A 131 -14.43 17.56 9.03
CA LYS A 131 -13.24 17.60 9.91
C LYS A 131 -12.15 18.55 9.40
N MET A 132 -11.94 18.63 8.10
CA MET A 132 -10.96 19.58 7.50
C MET A 132 -11.36 21.04 7.80
N GLU A 133 -12.66 21.34 7.86
CA GLU A 133 -13.17 22.68 8.19
C GLU A 133 -12.99 23.02 9.68
N GLN A 134 -12.89 22.02 10.55
CA GLN A 134 -12.78 22.19 12.00
C GLN A 134 -11.34 22.22 12.52
N SER A 135 -10.38 21.65 11.79
CA SER A 135 -9.01 21.46 12.27
C SER A 135 -7.97 21.80 11.21
N ALA A 136 -7.43 23.02 11.30
CA ALA A 136 -6.37 23.46 10.40
C ALA A 136 -5.05 22.67 10.58
N GLN A 137 -4.80 22.13 11.77
CA GLN A 137 -3.55 21.43 12.08
C GLN A 137 -3.46 20.02 11.47
N GLU A 138 -4.62 19.41 11.14
CA GLU A 138 -4.69 18.04 10.60
C GLU A 138 -5.03 17.98 9.11
N ILE A 139 -5.11 19.12 8.43
CA ILE A 139 -5.56 19.21 7.03
C ILE A 139 -4.83 18.21 6.12
N ASN A 140 -3.51 18.18 6.17
CA ASN A 140 -2.72 17.30 5.30
C ASN A 140 -3.05 15.80 5.54
N ASN A 141 -3.21 15.40 6.79
CA ASN A 141 -3.56 14.02 7.13
C ASN A 141 -4.98 13.68 6.71
N LEU A 142 -5.90 14.64 6.83
CA LEU A 142 -7.30 14.49 6.41
C LEU A 142 -7.42 14.43 4.89
N CYS A 143 -6.66 15.23 4.14
CA CYS A 143 -6.61 15.14 2.67
C CYS A 143 -6.04 13.79 2.19
N LYS A 144 -4.96 13.29 2.83
CA LYS A 144 -4.43 11.94 2.57
C LYS A 144 -5.47 10.85 2.88
N ALA A 145 -6.18 10.98 4.00
CA ALA A 145 -7.25 10.05 4.37
C ALA A 145 -8.41 10.11 3.36
N PHE A 146 -8.75 11.29 2.88
CA PHE A 146 -9.80 11.48 1.86
C PHE A 146 -9.40 10.80 0.54
N GLU A 147 -8.22 11.10 0.00
CA GLU A 147 -7.65 10.45 -1.20
C GLU A 147 -7.71 8.93 -1.06
N LYS A 148 -7.19 8.38 0.05
CA LYS A 148 -7.18 6.95 0.33
C LYS A 148 -8.57 6.33 0.32
N ASN A 149 -9.57 6.99 0.91
CA ASN A 149 -10.96 6.50 0.91
C ASN A 149 -11.58 6.53 -0.48
N VAL A 150 -11.30 7.57 -1.28
CA VAL A 150 -11.74 7.64 -2.69
C VAL A 150 -11.15 6.47 -3.47
N ILE A 151 -9.84 6.24 -3.39
CA ILE A 151 -9.17 5.13 -4.09
C ILE A 151 -9.72 3.78 -3.63
N GLN A 152 -9.97 3.61 -2.32
CA GLN A 152 -10.53 2.37 -1.79
C GLN A 152 -11.93 2.07 -2.32
N SER A 153 -12.74 3.10 -2.60
CA SER A 153 -14.10 2.95 -3.16
C SER A 153 -14.11 2.45 -4.61
N CYS A 154 -12.96 2.35 -5.28
CA CYS A 154 -12.83 1.69 -6.58
C CYS A 154 -13.24 0.21 -6.56
N GLY A 155 -13.28 -0.43 -5.36
CA GLY A 155 -13.65 -1.82 -5.18
C GLY A 155 -12.72 -2.84 -5.85
N ASN A 156 -11.52 -2.41 -6.27
CA ASN A 156 -10.48 -3.28 -6.81
C ASN A 156 -9.32 -3.35 -5.81
N HIS A 157 -9.26 -4.45 -5.05
CA HIS A 157 -8.25 -4.64 -4.01
C HIS A 157 -6.81 -4.59 -4.55
N LEU A 158 -6.55 -5.07 -5.76
CA LEU A 158 -5.21 -5.07 -6.33
C LEU A 158 -4.77 -3.66 -6.69
N LEU A 159 -5.63 -2.87 -7.35
CA LEU A 159 -5.34 -1.47 -7.67
C LEU A 159 -5.14 -0.64 -6.39
N TYR A 160 -5.98 -0.84 -5.38
CA TYR A 160 -5.81 -0.19 -4.09
C TYR A 160 -4.45 -0.53 -3.45
N ARG A 161 -4.02 -1.80 -3.49
CA ARG A 161 -2.69 -2.19 -2.99
C ARG A 161 -1.57 -1.57 -3.80
N LEU A 162 -1.66 -1.56 -5.12
CA LEU A 162 -0.68 -0.88 -5.97
C LEU A 162 -0.57 0.61 -5.62
N TYR A 163 -1.70 1.29 -5.45
CA TYR A 163 -1.71 2.69 -4.99
C TYR A 163 -0.99 2.86 -3.64
N VAL A 164 -1.27 1.99 -2.66
CA VAL A 164 -0.63 2.06 -1.34
C VAL A 164 0.88 1.87 -1.44
N GLU A 165 1.35 0.90 -2.23
CA GLU A 165 2.77 0.62 -2.44
C GLU A 165 3.46 1.79 -3.17
N LEU A 166 2.89 2.30 -4.27
CA LEU A 166 3.43 3.43 -5.01
C LEU A 166 3.49 4.71 -4.15
N THR A 167 2.48 4.93 -3.29
CA THR A 167 2.46 6.05 -2.35
C THR A 167 3.51 5.87 -1.25
N GLY A 168 3.73 4.64 -0.78
CA GLY A 168 4.78 4.29 0.18
C GLY A 168 6.18 4.55 -0.37
N TYR A 169 6.45 4.23 -1.65
CA TYR A 169 7.69 4.60 -2.34
C TYR A 169 7.90 6.12 -2.32
N GLY A 170 6.84 6.87 -2.58
CA GLY A 170 6.90 8.32 -2.63
C GLY A 170 7.14 8.97 -1.27
N SER A 171 6.59 8.42 -0.18
CA SER A 171 6.76 9.00 1.16
C SER A 171 8.21 8.97 1.67
N SER A 172 9.04 8.07 1.11
CA SER A 172 10.49 8.03 1.36
C SER A 172 11.26 9.13 0.59
N LEU A 173 10.60 9.81 -0.37
CA LEU A 173 11.16 10.87 -1.19
C LEU A 173 10.49 12.20 -0.82
N LYS A 174 11.27 13.22 -0.51
CA LYS A 174 10.73 14.57 -0.29
C LYS A 174 10.01 15.03 -1.56
N GLY A 175 8.73 15.38 -1.46
CA GLY A 175 7.96 15.99 -2.56
C GLY A 175 6.84 15.12 -3.17
N THR A 176 6.64 13.89 -2.73
CA THR A 176 5.59 13.01 -3.25
C THR A 176 4.36 12.88 -2.34
N ASP A 177 4.17 13.83 -1.44
CA ASP A 177 2.98 13.89 -0.60
C ASP A 177 1.72 14.09 -1.45
N SER A 178 0.57 13.66 -0.90
CA SER A 178 -0.72 13.97 -1.51
C SER A 178 -0.86 15.47 -1.70
N ASN A 179 -1.03 15.91 -2.94
CA ASN A 179 -1.17 17.33 -3.27
C ASN A 179 -2.64 17.76 -3.30
N TRP A 180 -3.52 16.99 -2.68
CA TRP A 180 -4.93 17.31 -2.61
C TRP A 180 -5.17 18.39 -1.56
N SER A 181 -5.69 19.55 -1.99
CA SER A 181 -6.16 20.61 -1.08
C SER A 181 -7.59 20.31 -0.59
N PRO A 182 -8.05 20.95 0.48
CA PRO A 182 -9.44 20.84 0.91
C PRO A 182 -10.45 21.22 -0.18
N GLU A 183 -10.12 22.25 -0.98
CA GLU A 183 -10.96 22.72 -2.10
C GLU A 183 -11.03 21.65 -3.18
N PHE A 184 -9.90 21.04 -3.50
CA PHE A 184 -9.84 19.93 -4.45
C PHE A 184 -10.63 18.72 -3.95
N CYS A 185 -10.51 18.37 -2.68
CA CYS A 185 -11.30 17.29 -2.06
C CYS A 185 -12.82 17.55 -2.18
N LYS A 186 -13.26 18.80 -1.97
CA LYS A 186 -14.68 19.20 -2.12
C LYS A 186 -15.17 19.06 -3.56
N GLU A 187 -14.35 19.47 -4.53
CA GLU A 187 -14.68 19.35 -5.95
C GLU A 187 -14.76 17.87 -6.37
N VAL A 188 -13.78 17.06 -5.97
CA VAL A 188 -13.78 15.61 -6.21
C VAL A 188 -15.03 14.96 -5.62
N LEU A 189 -15.41 15.30 -4.38
CA LEU A 189 -16.61 14.76 -3.74
C LEU A 189 -17.89 15.12 -4.52
N SER A 190 -18.02 16.36 -4.97
CA SER A 190 -19.16 16.82 -5.77
C SER A 190 -19.28 16.05 -7.08
N LEU A 191 -18.16 15.83 -7.78
CA LEU A 191 -18.13 15.10 -9.03
C LEU A 191 -18.39 13.60 -8.87
N LEU A 192 -17.90 12.99 -7.78
CA LEU A 192 -18.18 11.59 -7.43
C LEU A 192 -19.67 11.39 -7.10
N ALA A 193 -20.26 12.29 -6.29
CA ALA A 193 -21.68 12.24 -5.97
C ALA A 193 -22.56 12.42 -7.22
N GLY A 194 -22.13 13.27 -8.16
CA GLY A 194 -22.77 13.47 -9.46
C GLY A 194 -22.45 12.39 -10.51
N LYS A 195 -21.60 11.41 -10.19
CA LYS A 195 -21.14 10.35 -11.11
C LYS A 195 -20.57 10.88 -12.43
N ASN A 196 -19.87 12.00 -12.38
CA ASN A 196 -19.33 12.67 -13.56
C ASN A 196 -17.87 12.28 -13.81
N ALA A 197 -17.67 11.09 -14.36
CA ALA A 197 -16.33 10.51 -14.60
C ALA A 197 -15.46 11.41 -15.51
N GLN A 198 -16.02 11.98 -16.60
CA GLN A 198 -15.26 12.79 -17.54
C GLN A 198 -14.68 14.05 -16.87
N LYS A 199 -15.51 14.82 -16.18
CA LYS A 199 -15.05 16.03 -15.49
C LYS A 199 -14.04 15.71 -14.38
N LEU A 200 -14.21 14.58 -13.71
CA LEU A 200 -13.29 14.15 -12.67
C LEU A 200 -11.92 13.77 -13.24
N THR A 201 -11.88 13.09 -14.39
CA THR A 201 -10.65 12.79 -15.11
C THR A 201 -9.95 14.06 -15.59
N ASP A 202 -10.70 15.02 -16.14
CA ASP A 202 -10.17 16.30 -16.59
C ASP A 202 -9.59 17.13 -15.42
N LEU A 203 -10.27 17.10 -14.26
CA LEU A 203 -9.82 17.76 -13.03
C LEU A 203 -8.48 17.21 -12.55
N LEU A 204 -8.35 15.87 -12.51
CA LEU A 204 -7.11 15.19 -12.10
C LEU A 204 -5.95 15.47 -13.06
N SER A 205 -6.21 15.49 -14.37
CA SER A 205 -5.19 15.79 -15.38
C SER A 205 -4.65 17.22 -15.20
N LYS A 206 -5.51 18.20 -15.00
CA LYS A 206 -5.11 19.59 -14.72
C LYS A 206 -4.26 19.74 -13.46
N GLN A 207 -4.60 18.99 -12.41
CA GLN A 207 -3.83 19.01 -11.16
C GLN A 207 -2.43 18.43 -11.37
N ASN A 208 -2.31 17.33 -12.11
CA ASN A 208 -1.01 16.72 -12.42
C ASN A 208 -0.14 17.63 -13.29
N ASP A 209 -0.73 18.29 -14.30
CA ASP A 209 -0.01 19.22 -15.18
C ASP A 209 0.51 20.45 -14.41
N ALA A 210 -0.29 20.96 -13.47
CA ALA A 210 0.11 22.08 -12.62
C ALA A 210 1.30 21.74 -11.70
N LEU A 211 1.42 20.48 -11.27
CA LEU A 211 2.53 20.00 -10.45
C LEU A 211 3.81 19.84 -11.25
N ASN A 212 3.72 19.27 -12.44
CA ASN A 212 4.86 19.11 -13.36
C ASN A 212 5.41 20.45 -13.87
N ALA A 213 4.66 21.53 -13.75
CA ALA A 213 5.09 22.89 -14.16
C ALA A 213 5.83 23.68 -13.06
N ILE A 214 5.88 23.16 -11.83
CA ILE A 214 6.54 23.80 -10.67
C ILE A 214 7.94 23.20 -10.41
N GLU A 215 8.28 22.05 -11.00
CA GLU A 215 9.63 21.46 -11.03
C GLU A 215 10.45 21.99 -12.20
#